data_1edfde86e7842cc186f97856f166bbcb
#
_entry.id   1edfde86e7842cc186f97856f166bbcb
#
_cell.length_a   1.000
_cell.length_b   1.000
_cell.length_c   1.000
_cell.angle_alpha   90.00
_cell.angle_beta   90.00
_cell.angle_gamma   90.00
#
_symmetry.space_group_name_H-M   'P 1'
#
loop_
_entity.id
_entity.type
_entity.pdbx_description
1 polymer ?
#
loop_
_entity_poly.entity_id
_entity_poly.type
_entity_poly.pdbx_seq_one_letter_code
_entity_poly.pdbx_strand_id
1 'polypeptide(L)'
;PNDVPLEELSETLQQYIALGEAKKYHQGYKCRIRKRWYIVPSVWVPDAFMLRQVHAYPKLVLNTAQAACTDTIHRVRFLNGANGEAVTAAYLNSLTFAFSEVTGRSYGGGVLTFEPSEAERLPLPLVNAEQLDLAHFDQLLREGEIEAVLDVTDRVLLQEGLGLNEKQARMLRGIWVKLRDRRINRK
;
A
#
# COMPACT_ATOMS: atom_id res chain seq x y z
N PRO A 1 -20.72 1.23 10.81
CA PRO A 1 -21.57 2.34 11.27
C PRO A 1 -20.77 3.20 12.23
N ASN A 2 -20.69 4.48 11.91
CA ASN A 2 -19.94 5.45 12.71
C ASN A 2 -20.76 5.89 13.92
N ASP A 3 -20.51 5.28 15.09
CA ASP A 3 -21.11 5.64 16.39
C ASP A 3 -22.65 5.81 16.36
N VAL A 4 -23.32 4.99 15.55
CA VAL A 4 -24.79 5.00 15.43
C VAL A 4 -25.39 4.16 16.56
N PRO A 5 -26.41 4.66 17.30
CA PRO A 5 -27.15 3.88 18.27
C PRO A 5 -27.78 2.62 17.68
N LEU A 6 -27.97 1.59 18.51
CA LEU A 6 -28.50 0.30 18.03
C LEU A 6 -29.86 0.44 17.36
N GLU A 7 -30.72 1.26 17.95
CA GLU A 7 -32.09 1.54 17.49
C GLU A 7 -32.17 2.25 16.13
N GLU A 8 -31.10 2.93 15.74
CA GLU A 8 -31.01 3.62 14.45
C GLU A 8 -30.39 2.74 13.33
N LEU A 9 -29.91 1.55 13.68
CA LEU A 9 -29.38 0.60 12.70
C LEU A 9 -30.52 -0.13 11.99
N SER A 10 -30.25 -0.60 10.78
CA SER A 10 -31.18 -1.49 10.07
C SER A 10 -31.45 -2.75 10.88
N GLU A 11 -32.63 -3.30 10.72
CA GLU A 11 -33.07 -4.52 11.41
C GLU A 11 -32.06 -5.68 11.26
N THR A 12 -31.52 -5.85 10.06
CA THR A 12 -30.50 -6.87 9.77
C THR A 12 -29.24 -6.67 10.60
N LEU A 13 -28.79 -5.42 10.79
CA LEU A 13 -27.61 -5.12 11.63
C LEU A 13 -27.91 -5.33 13.11
N GLN A 14 -29.12 -4.97 13.57
CA GLN A 14 -29.56 -5.24 14.95
C GLN A 14 -29.56 -6.73 15.24
N GLN A 15 -30.11 -7.57 14.34
CA GLN A 15 -30.10 -9.03 14.46
C GLN A 15 -28.67 -9.59 14.49
N TYR A 16 -27.77 -9.07 13.65
CA TYR A 16 -26.37 -9.48 13.62
C TYR A 16 -25.64 -9.13 14.93
N ILE A 17 -25.91 -7.96 15.51
CA ILE A 17 -25.38 -7.53 16.81
C ILE A 17 -25.91 -8.44 17.93
N ALA A 18 -27.23 -8.71 17.96
CA ALA A 18 -27.85 -9.61 18.92
C ALA A 18 -27.25 -11.03 18.86
N LEU A 19 -26.95 -11.54 17.67
CA LEU A 19 -26.22 -12.79 17.51
C LEU A 19 -24.83 -12.74 18.15
N GLY A 20 -24.11 -11.62 18.00
CA GLY A 20 -22.81 -11.42 18.64
C GLY A 20 -22.89 -11.37 20.16
N GLU A 21 -23.96 -10.80 20.71
CA GLU A 21 -24.23 -10.77 22.15
C GLU A 21 -24.57 -12.15 22.69
N ALA A 22 -25.42 -12.91 22.00
CA ALA A 22 -25.73 -14.29 22.34
C ALA A 22 -24.45 -15.17 22.35
N LYS A 23 -23.51 -14.91 21.43
CA LYS A 23 -22.20 -15.57 21.39
C LYS A 23 -21.16 -14.96 22.34
N LYS A 24 -21.52 -13.98 23.15
CA LYS A 24 -20.67 -13.30 24.13
C LYS A 24 -19.44 -12.56 23.55
N TYR A 25 -19.45 -12.20 22.26
CA TYR A 25 -18.35 -11.45 21.61
C TYR A 25 -18.14 -10.06 22.24
N HIS A 26 -19.21 -9.41 22.73
CA HIS A 26 -19.16 -8.13 23.43
C HIS A 26 -18.33 -8.18 24.72
N GLN A 27 -18.10 -9.38 25.32
CA GLN A 27 -17.34 -9.55 26.56
C GLN A 27 -15.82 -9.56 26.35
N GLY A 28 -15.34 -9.64 25.09
CA GLY A 28 -13.92 -9.55 24.78
C GLY A 28 -13.33 -8.21 25.20
N TYR A 29 -12.07 -8.21 25.69
CA TYR A 29 -11.41 -7.01 26.22
C TYR A 29 -11.57 -5.78 25.32
N LYS A 30 -11.23 -5.92 24.03
CA LYS A 30 -11.31 -4.81 23.06
C LYS A 30 -12.76 -4.33 22.79
N CYS A 31 -13.75 -5.16 22.98
CA CYS A 31 -15.15 -4.79 22.84
C CYS A 31 -15.65 -4.05 24.08
N ARG A 32 -15.28 -4.51 25.28
CA ARG A 32 -15.70 -3.90 26.56
C ARG A 32 -15.23 -2.45 26.75
N ILE A 33 -14.06 -2.10 26.23
CA ILE A 33 -13.49 -0.75 26.36
C ILE A 33 -14.06 0.26 25.35
N ARG A 34 -14.92 -0.20 24.42
CA ARG A 34 -15.57 0.67 23.45
C ARG A 34 -16.87 1.23 24.00
N LYS A 35 -17.21 2.45 23.60
CA LYS A 35 -18.51 3.08 23.94
C LYS A 35 -19.70 2.21 23.53
N ARG A 36 -19.63 1.61 22.34
CA ARG A 36 -20.53 0.58 21.84
C ARG A 36 -19.67 -0.56 21.30
N TRP A 37 -19.86 -1.76 21.79
CA TRP A 37 -18.98 -2.89 21.53
C TRP A 37 -18.88 -3.25 20.04
N TYR A 38 -19.95 -3.06 19.29
CA TYR A 38 -20.04 -3.39 17.87
C TYR A 38 -19.41 -2.34 16.94
N ILE A 39 -18.99 -1.19 17.46
CA ILE A 39 -18.33 -0.17 16.65
C ILE A 39 -16.86 -0.50 16.46
N VAL A 40 -16.46 -0.64 15.21
CA VAL A 40 -15.05 -0.80 14.84
C VAL A 40 -14.44 0.61 14.73
N PRO A 41 -13.47 0.96 15.59
CA PRO A 41 -12.86 2.29 15.56
C PRO A 41 -12.02 2.49 14.30
N SER A 42 -11.88 3.75 13.90
CA SER A 42 -10.98 4.17 12.82
C SER A 42 -11.23 3.50 11.46
N VAL A 43 -12.47 3.16 11.15
CA VAL A 43 -12.85 2.73 9.80
C VAL A 43 -13.05 3.96 8.93
N TRP A 44 -12.25 4.07 7.87
CA TRP A 44 -12.40 5.08 6.83
C TRP A 44 -11.94 4.51 5.49
N VAL A 45 -12.45 5.05 4.40
CA VAL A 45 -12.12 4.65 3.03
C VAL A 45 -10.88 5.42 2.60
N PRO A 46 -9.75 4.74 2.34
CA PRO A 46 -8.53 5.39 1.86
C PRO A 46 -8.59 5.63 0.35
N ASP A 47 -7.73 6.51 -0.13
CA ASP A 47 -7.59 6.80 -1.57
C ASP A 47 -6.81 5.67 -2.27
N ALA A 48 -5.86 5.05 -1.57
CA ALA A 48 -5.12 3.90 -2.05
C ALA A 48 -4.69 2.98 -0.89
N PHE A 49 -4.23 1.80 -1.24
CA PHE A 49 -3.66 0.81 -0.33
C PHE A 49 -2.19 0.60 -0.61
N MET A 50 -1.39 0.42 0.45
CA MET A 50 -0.06 -0.14 0.38
C MET A 50 -0.01 -1.45 1.15
N LEU A 51 0.45 -2.51 0.52
CA LEU A 51 0.61 -3.80 1.20
C LEU A 51 1.70 -3.68 2.26
N ARG A 52 1.37 -4.04 3.50
CA ARG A 52 2.35 -4.05 4.59
C ARG A 52 3.45 -5.07 4.38
N GLN A 53 3.12 -6.18 3.75
CA GLN A 53 4.03 -7.27 3.45
C GLN A 53 4.09 -7.51 1.95
N VAL A 54 5.30 -7.56 1.40
CA VAL A 54 5.54 -7.79 -0.01
C VAL A 54 6.63 -8.84 -0.21
N HIS A 55 6.61 -9.50 -1.37
CA HIS A 55 7.63 -10.47 -1.73
C HIS A 55 8.62 -9.89 -2.74
N ALA A 56 8.17 -9.53 -3.92
CA ALA A 56 9.05 -9.05 -4.99
C ALA A 56 9.34 -7.54 -4.89
N TYR A 57 8.31 -6.73 -4.81
CA TYR A 57 8.41 -5.26 -4.75
C TYR A 57 7.18 -4.63 -4.07
N PRO A 58 7.31 -3.45 -3.46
CA PRO A 58 6.15 -2.72 -2.94
C PRO A 58 5.38 -2.06 -4.07
N LYS A 59 4.07 -1.88 -3.86
CA LYS A 59 3.21 -1.12 -4.77
C LYS A 59 2.08 -0.44 -4.03
N LEU A 60 1.57 0.64 -4.58
CA LEU A 60 0.27 1.20 -4.23
C LEU A 60 -0.81 0.54 -5.10
N VAL A 61 -2.01 0.47 -4.55
CA VAL A 61 -3.22 0.02 -5.26
C VAL A 61 -4.27 1.10 -5.09
N LEU A 62 -4.66 1.74 -6.18
CA LEU A 62 -5.69 2.77 -6.18
C LEU A 62 -7.04 2.17 -5.74
N ASN A 63 -7.74 2.83 -4.82
CA ASN A 63 -8.99 2.33 -4.25
C ASN A 63 -10.22 2.81 -5.03
N THR A 64 -10.39 2.33 -6.23
CA THR A 64 -11.56 2.65 -7.06
C THR A 64 -12.87 2.03 -6.53
N ALA A 65 -12.76 0.96 -5.75
CA ALA A 65 -13.90 0.23 -5.18
C ALA A 65 -14.47 0.87 -3.90
N GLN A 66 -13.88 1.98 -3.40
CA GLN A 66 -14.27 2.61 -2.14
C GLN A 66 -14.28 1.64 -0.95
N ALA A 67 -13.36 0.67 -0.96
CA ALA A 67 -13.26 -0.36 0.04
C ALA A 67 -12.55 0.16 1.31
N ALA A 68 -12.89 -0.40 2.47
CA ALA A 68 -12.13 -0.27 3.70
C ALA A 68 -11.22 -1.51 3.88
N CYS A 69 -10.16 -1.37 4.67
CA CYS A 69 -9.26 -2.48 4.97
C CYS A 69 -8.99 -2.63 6.46
N THR A 70 -8.43 -3.78 6.83
CA THR A 70 -7.92 -4.07 8.18
C THR A 70 -6.51 -3.49 8.36
N ASP A 71 -5.93 -3.72 9.54
CA ASP A 71 -4.59 -3.24 9.94
C ASP A 71 -3.42 -3.96 9.26
N THR A 72 -3.69 -4.99 8.48
CA THR A 72 -2.67 -5.70 7.67
C THR A 72 -2.31 -4.96 6.36
N ILE A 73 -3.02 -3.90 6.05
CA ILE A 73 -2.82 -3.07 4.86
C ILE A 73 -2.72 -1.62 5.31
N HIS A 74 -1.69 -0.90 4.85
CA HIS A 74 -1.57 0.53 5.09
C HIS A 74 -2.57 1.30 4.24
N ARG A 75 -3.27 2.23 4.88
CA ARG A 75 -4.23 3.13 4.24
C ARG A 75 -3.50 4.40 3.81
N VAL A 76 -3.60 4.72 2.55
CA VAL A 76 -2.95 5.89 1.93
C VAL A 76 -3.99 6.95 1.66
N ARG A 77 -3.65 8.21 1.95
CA ARG A 77 -4.42 9.39 1.56
C ARG A 77 -3.56 10.30 0.71
N PHE A 78 -4.11 10.72 -0.41
CA PHE A 78 -3.46 11.73 -1.24
C PHE A 78 -3.77 13.13 -0.67
N LEU A 79 -2.75 13.96 -0.59
CA LEU A 79 -2.85 15.30 -0.03
C LEU A 79 -2.72 16.35 -1.13
N ASN A 80 -3.18 17.58 -0.84
CA ASN A 80 -2.98 18.76 -1.68
C ASN A 80 -3.49 18.61 -3.13
N GLY A 81 -4.54 17.79 -3.35
CA GLY A 81 -5.10 17.58 -4.68
C GLY A 81 -4.22 16.75 -5.61
N ALA A 82 -3.28 15.96 -5.07
CA ALA A 82 -2.42 15.11 -5.89
C ALA A 82 -3.24 14.13 -6.74
N ASN A 83 -2.86 13.97 -8.00
CA ASN A 83 -3.47 12.99 -8.90
C ASN A 83 -3.14 11.56 -8.44
N GLY A 84 -4.15 10.83 -7.99
CA GLY A 84 -4.00 9.50 -7.41
C GLY A 84 -3.45 8.47 -8.39
N GLU A 85 -3.80 8.55 -9.68
CA GLU A 85 -3.26 7.66 -10.72
C GLU A 85 -1.78 7.92 -10.93
N ALA A 86 -1.39 9.18 -11.07
CA ALA A 86 0.00 9.58 -11.24
C ALA A 86 0.86 9.16 -10.04
N VAL A 87 0.39 9.39 -8.81
CA VAL A 87 1.08 8.98 -7.58
C VAL A 87 1.22 7.46 -7.51
N THR A 88 0.17 6.73 -7.85
CA THR A 88 0.17 5.26 -7.83
C THR A 88 1.13 4.70 -8.88
N ALA A 89 1.14 5.23 -10.08
CA ALA A 89 2.07 4.86 -11.14
C ALA A 89 3.52 5.20 -10.78
N ALA A 90 3.75 6.40 -10.25
CA ALA A 90 5.08 6.87 -9.86
C ALA A 90 5.71 6.06 -8.74
N TYR A 91 4.93 5.32 -7.94
CA TYR A 91 5.47 4.45 -6.90
C TYR A 91 6.29 3.27 -7.46
N LEU A 92 6.05 2.91 -8.72
CA LEU A 92 6.73 1.81 -9.42
C LEU A 92 8.01 2.33 -10.10
N ASN A 93 9.07 2.52 -9.34
CA ASN A 93 10.37 2.98 -9.88
C ASN A 93 11.55 2.40 -9.09
N SER A 94 12.72 2.36 -9.69
CA SER A 94 13.92 1.74 -9.11
C SER A 94 14.43 2.46 -7.86
N LEU A 95 14.22 3.76 -7.72
CA LEU A 95 14.61 4.51 -6.52
C LEU A 95 13.77 4.07 -5.30
N THR A 96 12.45 4.10 -5.43
CA THR A 96 11.51 3.65 -4.40
C THR A 96 11.78 2.18 -4.03
N PHE A 97 12.03 1.33 -5.02
CA PHE A 97 12.29 -0.10 -4.81
C PHE A 97 13.63 -0.35 -4.08
N ALA A 98 14.70 0.33 -4.47
CA ALA A 98 15.98 0.20 -3.80
C ALA A 98 15.91 0.66 -2.33
N PHE A 99 15.27 1.80 -2.09
CA PHE A 99 15.07 2.29 -0.73
C PHE A 99 14.14 1.39 0.10
N SER A 100 13.16 0.75 -0.50
CA SER A 100 12.28 -0.18 0.19
C SER A 100 13.04 -1.37 0.80
N GLU A 101 14.03 -1.91 0.09
CA GLU A 101 14.87 -3.02 0.59
C GLU A 101 15.80 -2.59 1.74
N VAL A 102 16.18 -1.31 1.79
CA VAL A 102 17.03 -0.76 2.87
C VAL A 102 16.20 -0.37 4.10
N THR A 103 14.99 0.15 3.87
CA THR A 103 14.13 0.71 4.94
C THR A 103 13.26 -0.36 5.58
N GLY A 104 12.74 -1.29 4.79
CA GLY A 104 11.86 -2.36 5.25
C GLY A 104 12.59 -3.45 6.04
N ARG A 105 11.82 -4.26 6.74
CA ARG A 105 12.30 -5.37 7.56
C ARG A 105 12.20 -6.69 6.82
N SER A 106 13.33 -7.37 6.65
CA SER A 106 13.38 -8.70 6.06
C SER A 106 12.98 -9.77 7.08
N TYR A 107 12.02 -10.61 6.72
CA TYR A 107 11.59 -11.77 7.49
C TYR A 107 11.87 -13.07 6.72
N GLY A 108 11.70 -14.21 7.42
CA GLY A 108 11.81 -15.51 6.81
C GLY A 108 10.88 -15.71 5.60
N GLY A 109 11.26 -16.59 4.68
CA GLY A 109 10.49 -16.84 3.45
C GLY A 109 10.54 -15.71 2.43
N GLY A 110 11.53 -14.82 2.52
CA GLY A 110 11.72 -13.73 1.55
C GLY A 110 10.67 -12.63 1.64
N VAL A 111 10.04 -12.45 2.79
CA VAL A 111 9.05 -11.37 3.02
C VAL A 111 9.75 -10.08 3.41
N LEU A 112 9.36 -8.97 2.79
CA LEU A 112 9.70 -7.62 3.19
C LEU A 112 8.49 -6.97 3.83
N THR A 113 8.64 -6.43 5.05
CA THR A 113 7.55 -5.83 5.82
C THR A 113 7.86 -4.36 6.11
N PHE A 114 6.83 -3.53 6.07
CA PHE A 114 6.92 -2.10 6.42
C PHE A 114 6.05 -1.79 7.63
N GLU A 115 6.62 -1.15 8.63
CA GLU A 115 5.84 -0.42 9.64
C GLU A 115 5.41 0.94 9.06
N PRO A 116 4.37 1.60 9.60
CA PRO A 116 3.88 2.86 9.04
C PRO A 116 4.98 3.91 8.85
N SER A 117 5.83 4.11 9.86
CA SER A 117 6.93 5.08 9.81
C SER A 117 8.05 4.73 8.80
N GLU A 118 8.14 3.48 8.39
CA GLU A 118 9.07 3.02 7.35
C GLU A 118 8.47 3.27 5.97
N ALA A 119 7.18 2.98 5.79
CA ALA A 119 6.44 3.26 4.57
C ALA A 119 6.44 4.76 4.21
N GLU A 120 6.25 5.63 5.22
CA GLU A 120 6.25 7.09 5.07
C GLU A 120 7.60 7.70 4.66
N ARG A 121 8.70 6.97 4.84
CA ARG A 121 10.06 7.43 4.50
C ARG A 121 10.52 7.02 3.11
N LEU A 122 9.74 6.24 2.40
CA LEU A 122 10.12 5.81 1.06
C LEU A 122 10.10 7.02 0.10
N PRO A 123 11.20 7.26 -0.63
CA PRO A 123 11.24 8.34 -1.59
C PRO A 123 10.26 8.07 -2.74
N LEU A 124 9.51 9.08 -3.12
CA LEU A 124 8.52 9.02 -4.19
C LEU A 124 8.76 10.18 -5.15
N PRO A 125 9.43 9.97 -6.29
CA PRO A 125 9.61 10.99 -7.30
C PRO A 125 8.27 11.25 -8.01
N LEU A 126 7.81 12.51 -7.99
CA LEU A 126 6.53 12.91 -8.61
C LEU A 126 6.71 13.84 -9.82
N VAL A 127 7.93 14.30 -10.09
CA VAL A 127 8.19 15.13 -11.26
C VAL A 127 7.91 14.32 -12.54
N ASN A 128 7.12 14.87 -13.43
CA ASN A 128 6.65 14.23 -14.66
C ASN A 128 5.71 13.01 -14.45
N ALA A 129 5.25 12.74 -13.24
CA ALA A 129 4.40 11.58 -12.95
C ALA A 129 3.08 11.56 -13.75
N GLU A 130 2.57 12.73 -14.14
CA GLU A 130 1.38 12.89 -14.97
C GLU A 130 1.51 12.30 -16.39
N GLN A 131 2.73 12.00 -16.82
CA GLN A 131 3.00 11.37 -18.13
C GLN A 131 2.87 9.84 -18.07
N LEU A 132 2.67 9.26 -16.87
CA LEU A 132 2.60 7.81 -16.67
C LEU A 132 1.17 7.30 -16.87
N ASP A 133 1.04 6.17 -17.54
CA ASP A 133 -0.23 5.48 -17.76
C ASP A 133 -0.40 4.31 -16.77
N LEU A 134 -1.16 4.55 -15.69
CA LEU A 134 -1.41 3.55 -14.66
C LEU A 134 -2.15 2.32 -15.21
N ALA A 135 -3.09 2.52 -16.16
CA ALA A 135 -3.86 1.43 -16.71
C ALA A 135 -2.99 0.48 -17.54
N HIS A 136 -2.07 1.04 -18.34
CA HIS A 136 -1.08 0.27 -19.07
C HIS A 136 -0.14 -0.48 -18.10
N PHE A 137 0.29 0.16 -17.02
CA PHE A 137 1.13 -0.50 -16.02
C PHE A 137 0.40 -1.62 -15.27
N ASP A 138 -0.89 -1.47 -14.96
CA ASP A 138 -1.67 -2.56 -14.36
C ASP A 138 -1.72 -3.79 -15.26
N GLN A 139 -1.84 -3.60 -16.58
CA GLN A 139 -1.78 -4.69 -17.54
C GLN A 139 -0.40 -5.38 -17.52
N LEU A 140 0.70 -4.63 -17.65
CA LEU A 140 2.05 -5.18 -17.60
C LEU A 140 2.33 -5.92 -16.29
N LEU A 141 1.88 -5.39 -15.16
CA LEU A 141 2.05 -6.04 -13.86
C LEU A 141 1.29 -7.37 -13.75
N ARG A 142 0.11 -7.49 -14.37
CA ARG A 142 -0.65 -8.74 -14.45
C ARG A 142 0.03 -9.80 -15.32
N GLU A 143 0.76 -9.35 -16.32
CA GLU A 143 1.57 -10.19 -17.22
C GLU A 143 2.93 -10.55 -16.60
N GLY A 144 3.30 -9.93 -15.46
CA GLY A 144 4.58 -10.17 -14.78
C GLY A 144 5.73 -9.30 -15.28
N GLU A 145 5.45 -8.33 -16.14
CA GLU A 145 6.42 -7.50 -16.89
C GLU A 145 6.87 -6.26 -16.09
N ILE A 146 7.32 -6.46 -14.85
CA ILE A 146 7.78 -5.33 -14.00
C ILE A 146 8.95 -4.56 -14.62
N GLU A 147 9.84 -5.23 -15.33
CA GLU A 147 10.99 -4.59 -15.96
C GLU A 147 10.54 -3.59 -17.04
N ALA A 148 9.52 -3.90 -17.84
CA ALA A 148 8.94 -2.99 -18.82
C ALA A 148 8.34 -1.74 -18.15
N VAL A 149 7.68 -1.91 -16.99
CA VAL A 149 7.19 -0.78 -16.19
C VAL A 149 8.37 0.09 -15.72
N LEU A 150 9.43 -0.52 -15.18
CA LEU A 150 10.60 0.20 -14.70
C LEU A 150 11.35 0.93 -15.82
N ASP A 151 11.38 0.40 -17.04
CA ASP A 151 12.00 1.07 -18.19
C ASP A 151 11.33 2.42 -18.49
N VAL A 152 10.01 2.47 -18.38
CA VAL A 152 9.25 3.71 -18.58
C VAL A 152 9.40 4.64 -17.38
N THR A 153 9.16 4.14 -16.18
CA THR A 153 9.12 4.96 -14.96
C THR A 153 10.51 5.52 -14.60
N ASP A 154 11.56 4.73 -14.70
CA ASP A 154 12.93 5.18 -14.45
C ASP A 154 13.35 6.26 -15.46
N ARG A 155 12.96 6.12 -16.72
CA ARG A 155 13.23 7.15 -17.72
C ARG A 155 12.47 8.44 -17.39
N VAL A 156 11.16 8.38 -17.21
CA VAL A 156 10.31 9.56 -17.01
C VAL A 156 10.59 10.23 -15.66
N LEU A 157 10.66 9.47 -14.58
CA LEU A 157 10.78 10.03 -13.23
C LEU A 157 12.22 10.32 -12.83
N LEU A 158 13.14 9.36 -13.08
CA LEU A 158 14.49 9.46 -12.56
C LEU A 158 15.41 10.21 -13.52
N GLN A 159 15.33 9.93 -14.82
CA GLN A 159 16.22 10.58 -15.78
C GLN A 159 15.68 11.95 -16.19
N GLU A 160 14.47 12.01 -16.75
CA GLU A 160 13.87 13.26 -17.22
C GLU A 160 13.40 14.15 -16.05
N GLY A 161 12.85 13.54 -14.98
CA GLY A 161 12.32 14.27 -13.83
C GLY A 161 13.39 14.71 -12.83
N LEU A 162 14.25 13.80 -12.36
CA LEU A 162 15.28 14.09 -11.36
C LEU A 162 16.66 14.38 -11.93
N GLY A 163 16.86 14.26 -13.26
CA GLY A 163 18.13 14.55 -13.92
C GLY A 163 19.21 13.48 -13.69
N LEU A 164 18.85 12.26 -13.28
CA LEU A 164 19.81 11.16 -13.18
C LEU A 164 20.23 10.72 -14.59
N ASN A 165 21.50 10.39 -14.76
CA ASN A 165 21.91 9.76 -16.00
C ASN A 165 21.51 8.27 -16.03
N GLU A 166 21.52 7.67 -17.22
CA GLU A 166 21.11 6.27 -17.42
C GLU A 166 21.91 5.28 -16.56
N LYS A 167 23.20 5.54 -16.35
CA LYS A 167 24.06 4.69 -15.49
C LYS A 167 23.60 4.73 -14.04
N GLN A 168 23.18 5.90 -13.53
CA GLN A 168 22.68 6.06 -12.17
C GLN A 168 21.33 5.37 -12.00
N ALA A 169 20.40 5.50 -12.95
CA ALA A 169 19.12 4.80 -12.90
C ALA A 169 19.30 3.27 -12.94
N ARG A 170 20.16 2.77 -13.82
CA ARG A 170 20.52 1.33 -13.86
C ARG A 170 21.21 0.85 -12.58
N MET A 171 21.99 1.70 -11.92
CA MET A 171 22.61 1.35 -10.63
C MET A 171 21.54 1.17 -9.55
N LEU A 172 20.54 2.04 -9.46
CA LEU A 172 19.42 1.90 -8.51
C LEU A 172 18.67 0.60 -8.73
N ARG A 173 18.33 0.27 -9.99
CA ARG A 173 17.71 -1.00 -10.36
C ARG A 173 18.57 -2.19 -9.94
N GLY A 174 19.87 -2.14 -10.20
CA GLY A 174 20.81 -3.20 -9.80
C GLY A 174 20.91 -3.37 -8.27
N ILE A 175 20.83 -2.26 -7.51
CA ILE A 175 20.78 -2.32 -6.03
C ILE A 175 19.51 -3.01 -5.57
N TRP A 176 18.34 -2.60 -6.09
CA TRP A 176 17.07 -3.26 -5.77
C TRP A 176 17.12 -4.77 -6.05
N VAL A 177 17.47 -5.16 -7.28
CA VAL A 177 17.53 -6.56 -7.67
C VAL A 177 18.46 -7.37 -6.74
N LYS A 178 19.67 -6.85 -6.47
CA LYS A 178 20.64 -7.53 -5.61
C LYS A 178 20.13 -7.71 -4.18
N LEU A 179 19.51 -6.69 -3.60
CA LEU A 179 18.99 -6.76 -2.23
C LEU A 179 17.77 -7.66 -2.13
N ARG A 180 16.81 -7.52 -3.07
CA ARG A 180 15.63 -8.38 -3.20
C ARG A 180 16.03 -9.85 -3.33
N ASP A 181 16.93 -10.18 -4.24
CA ASP A 181 17.34 -11.56 -4.50
C ASP A 181 18.10 -12.16 -3.30
N ARG A 182 18.93 -11.35 -2.62
CA ARG A 182 19.54 -11.76 -1.35
C ARG A 182 18.51 -12.09 -0.29
N ARG A 183 17.44 -11.29 -0.18
CA ARG A 183 16.35 -11.51 0.79
C ARG A 183 15.54 -12.75 0.44
N ILE A 184 15.14 -12.89 -0.82
CA ILE A 184 14.30 -14.01 -1.30
C ILE A 184 15.04 -15.34 -1.20
N ASN A 185 16.33 -15.36 -1.55
CA ASN A 185 17.14 -16.58 -1.57
C ASN A 185 17.86 -16.87 -0.24
N ARG A 186 17.55 -16.15 0.82
CA ARG A 186 18.13 -16.37 2.15
C ARG A 186 17.58 -17.68 2.72
N LYS A 187 18.49 -18.67 2.84
CA LYS A 187 18.22 -19.95 3.51
C LYS A 187 18.27 -19.81 5.02
#